data_f80282dc05ca942b84d71c8e33c5882c
#
_entry.id   f80282dc05ca942b84d71c8e33c5882c
#
_cell.length_a   1.000
_cell.length_b   1.000
_cell.length_c   1.000
_cell.angle_alpha   90.00
_cell.angle_beta   90.00
_cell.angle_gamma   90.00
#
_symmetry.space_group_name_H-M   'P 1'
#
loop_
_entity.id
_entity.type
_entity.pdbx_description
1 polymer ?
#
loop_
_entity_poly.entity_id
_entity_poly.type
_entity_poly.pdbx_seq_one_letter_code
_entity_poly.pdbx_strand_id
1 'polypeptide(L)'
;SKAQADKLRQKYGDEIFEKSFHKPDTIWTLPQLIWLREKEPETFGEIKYIFFEKDYVRYFLTDVFCTDYIEAEGSMLFDCNKMQWDEKLCALAGITANMLPPIVKPTDVIGKVTTAAANATGLKEGTPVICGTTDTVMEVFASGAVKKGQITLKLATAGRICVITDKTYPDINLINYSHFVDGLYYPGT
;
A
#
# COMPACT_ATOMS: atom_id res chain seq x y z
N SER A 1 4.63 5.64 16.52
CA SER A 1 4.04 6.66 15.61
C SER A 1 2.69 7.24 16.10
N LYS A 2 2.20 6.84 17.31
CA LYS A 2 0.87 7.30 17.80
C LYS A 2 0.77 8.83 17.90
N ALA A 3 1.74 9.48 18.53
CA ALA A 3 1.73 10.95 18.67
C ALA A 3 1.74 11.67 17.32
N GLN A 4 2.41 11.12 16.33
CA GLN A 4 2.45 11.63 14.97
C GLN A 4 1.09 11.48 14.26
N ALA A 5 0.45 10.30 14.39
CA ALA A 5 -0.88 10.07 13.88
C ALA A 5 -1.93 11.02 14.50
N ASP A 6 -1.86 11.24 15.82
CA ASP A 6 -2.75 12.17 16.51
C ASP A 6 -2.56 13.63 16.05
N LYS A 7 -1.30 14.08 15.88
CA LYS A 7 -0.99 15.40 15.32
C LYS A 7 -1.49 15.56 13.88
N LEU A 8 -1.29 14.56 13.03
CA LEU A 8 -1.79 14.56 11.66
C LEU A 8 -3.32 14.66 11.64
N ARG A 9 -3.99 13.88 12.47
CA ARG A 9 -5.46 13.89 12.57
C ARG A 9 -6.01 15.26 12.95
N GLN A 10 -5.37 15.92 13.93
CA GLN A 10 -5.81 17.24 14.39
C GLN A 10 -5.57 18.34 13.35
N LYS A 11 -4.46 18.28 12.62
CA LYS A 11 -4.01 19.41 11.79
C LYS A 11 -4.36 19.23 10.29
N TYR A 12 -4.35 17.99 9.81
CA TYR A 12 -4.45 17.66 8.38
C TYR A 12 -5.45 16.51 8.11
N GLY A 13 -6.27 16.13 9.10
CA GLY A 13 -7.13 14.95 9.01
C GLY A 13 -8.04 14.95 7.81
N ASP A 14 -8.72 16.07 7.55
CA ASP A 14 -9.66 16.21 6.44
C ASP A 14 -8.92 16.19 5.08
N GLU A 15 -7.81 16.91 4.94
CA GLU A 15 -7.02 16.92 3.70
C GLU A 15 -6.43 15.53 3.38
N ILE A 16 -5.94 14.81 4.39
CA ILE A 16 -5.43 13.46 4.23
C ILE A 16 -6.56 12.52 3.82
N PHE A 17 -7.70 12.60 4.51
CA PHE A 17 -8.84 11.74 4.22
C PHE A 17 -9.41 11.97 2.82
N GLU A 18 -9.53 13.22 2.38
CA GLU A 18 -10.00 13.57 1.02
C GLU A 18 -9.17 12.89 -0.08
N LYS A 19 -7.86 12.73 0.14
CA LYS A 19 -6.94 12.15 -0.82
C LYS A 19 -6.76 10.65 -0.68
N SER A 20 -6.52 10.16 0.54
CA SER A 20 -6.17 8.76 0.81
C SER A 20 -7.35 7.88 1.14
N PHE A 21 -8.53 8.44 1.43
CA PHE A 21 -9.71 7.76 1.99
C PHE A 21 -9.44 7.04 3.31
N HIS A 22 -8.35 7.40 3.99
CA HIS A 22 -7.95 6.80 5.27
C HIS A 22 -7.79 7.85 6.36
N LYS A 23 -8.20 7.50 7.57
CA LYS A 23 -7.96 8.29 8.76
C LYS A 23 -6.52 8.06 9.25
N PRO A 24 -5.78 9.11 9.63
CA PRO A 24 -4.44 8.93 10.18
C PRO A 24 -4.43 7.99 11.38
N ASP A 25 -3.65 6.90 11.26
CA ASP A 25 -3.44 5.92 12.31
C ASP A 25 -2.01 5.37 12.25
N THR A 26 -1.61 4.66 13.30
CA THR A 26 -0.25 4.13 13.49
C THR A 26 0.17 3.07 12.47
N ILE A 27 -0.80 2.44 11.82
CA ILE A 27 -0.57 1.37 10.84
C ILE A 27 -0.09 1.89 9.48
N TRP A 28 -0.28 3.19 9.20
CA TRP A 28 0.04 3.78 7.90
C TRP A 28 1.47 4.29 7.82
N THR A 29 2.04 4.27 6.62
CA THR A 29 3.44 4.66 6.34
C THR A 29 3.71 6.13 6.65
N LEU A 30 2.79 7.05 6.32
CA LEU A 30 2.98 8.49 6.56
C LEU A 30 3.33 8.81 8.03
N PRO A 31 2.54 8.43 9.06
CA PRO A 31 2.90 8.70 10.45
C PRO A 31 4.14 7.93 10.93
N GLN A 32 4.45 6.78 10.31
CA GLN A 32 5.67 6.03 10.62
C GLN A 32 6.92 6.75 10.12
N LEU A 33 6.90 7.31 8.91
CA LEU A 33 8.00 8.12 8.37
C LEU A 33 8.23 9.39 9.18
N ILE A 34 7.15 10.07 9.62
CA ILE A 34 7.28 11.23 10.51
C ILE A 34 7.93 10.82 11.83
N TRP A 35 7.53 9.68 12.39
CA TRP A 35 8.14 9.16 13.61
C TRP A 35 9.63 8.87 13.41
N LEU A 36 10.00 8.23 12.31
CA LEU A 36 11.39 7.93 11.98
C LEU A 36 12.23 9.23 11.85
N ARG A 37 11.70 10.23 11.15
CA ARG A 37 12.34 11.54 11.02
C ARG A 37 12.55 12.23 12.37
N GLU A 38 11.58 12.15 13.29
CA GLU A 38 11.65 12.79 14.60
C GLU A 38 12.54 12.03 15.59
N LYS A 39 12.62 10.70 15.50
CA LYS A 39 13.31 9.86 16.48
C LYS A 39 14.67 9.35 16.04
N GLU A 40 14.84 9.15 14.73
CA GLU A 40 16.04 8.63 14.11
C GLU A 40 16.47 9.53 12.94
N PRO A 41 16.76 10.83 13.20
CA PRO A 41 16.99 11.82 12.13
C PRO A 41 18.21 11.49 11.26
N GLU A 42 19.25 10.88 11.83
CA GLU A 42 20.42 10.44 11.08
C GLU A 42 20.06 9.34 10.09
N THR A 43 19.39 8.30 10.55
CA THR A 43 18.90 7.21 9.71
C THR A 43 17.93 7.73 8.65
N PHE A 44 17.03 8.65 9.03
CA PHE A 44 16.08 9.25 8.08
C PHE A 44 16.81 10.05 6.98
N GLY A 45 17.88 10.76 7.32
CA GLY A 45 18.67 11.54 6.38
C GLY A 45 19.42 10.71 5.34
N GLU A 46 19.63 9.42 5.59
CA GLU A 46 20.30 8.51 4.68
C GLU A 46 19.34 7.79 3.70
N ILE A 47 18.02 7.90 3.91
CA ILE A 47 17.03 7.24 3.06
C ILE A 47 17.08 7.79 1.64
N LYS A 48 17.31 6.91 0.68
CA LYS A 48 17.27 7.22 -0.75
C LYS A 48 16.00 6.71 -1.42
N TYR A 49 15.56 5.51 -1.02
CA TYR A 49 14.38 4.84 -1.57
C TYR A 49 13.60 4.18 -0.44
N ILE A 50 12.28 4.10 -0.63
CA ILE A 50 11.35 3.46 0.31
C ILE A 50 10.74 2.25 -0.40
N PHE A 51 10.85 1.09 0.24
CA PHE A 51 10.21 -0.14 -0.19
C PHE A 51 9.11 -0.53 0.79
N PHE A 52 8.04 -1.12 0.27
CA PHE A 52 7.13 -1.91 1.08
C PHE A 52 7.67 -3.35 1.16
N GLU A 53 7.33 -4.09 2.21
CA GLU A 53 7.97 -5.38 2.52
C GLU A 53 7.90 -6.37 1.34
N LYS A 54 6.70 -6.54 0.74
CA LYS A 54 6.52 -7.41 -0.42
C LYS A 54 7.32 -6.97 -1.64
N ASP A 55 7.44 -5.66 -1.83
CA ASP A 55 8.15 -5.07 -2.97
C ASP A 55 9.66 -5.28 -2.82
N TYR A 56 10.18 -5.22 -1.59
CA TYR A 56 11.58 -5.49 -1.31
C TYR A 56 11.92 -6.96 -1.61
N VAL A 57 11.07 -7.92 -1.20
CA VAL A 57 11.25 -9.33 -1.53
C VAL A 57 11.20 -9.54 -3.05
N ARG A 58 10.24 -8.92 -3.74
CA ARG A 58 10.13 -9.01 -5.19
C ARG A 58 11.32 -8.37 -5.91
N TYR A 59 11.84 -7.25 -5.40
CA TYR A 59 13.05 -6.62 -5.90
C TYR A 59 14.23 -7.60 -5.90
N PHE A 60 14.42 -8.37 -4.85
CA PHE A 60 15.46 -9.42 -4.80
C PHE A 60 15.28 -10.50 -5.86
N LEU A 61 14.05 -10.77 -6.28
CA LEU A 61 13.79 -11.76 -7.32
C LEU A 61 14.04 -11.23 -8.73
N THR A 62 13.87 -9.91 -8.95
CA THR A 62 13.71 -9.34 -10.30
C THR A 62 14.60 -8.14 -10.62
N ASP A 63 15.23 -7.52 -9.60
CA ASP A 63 15.92 -6.23 -9.67
C ASP A 63 15.02 -5.05 -10.14
N VAL A 64 13.68 -5.20 -10.06
CA VAL A 64 12.74 -4.17 -10.49
C VAL A 64 12.15 -3.43 -9.29
N PHE A 65 12.37 -2.12 -9.24
CA PHE A 65 11.82 -1.19 -8.25
C PHE A 65 10.45 -0.68 -8.71
N CYS A 66 9.38 -1.20 -8.14
CA CYS A 66 8.01 -0.75 -8.37
C CYS A 66 7.10 -1.16 -7.22
N THR A 67 5.87 -0.63 -7.18
CA THR A 67 4.79 -1.08 -6.29
C THR A 67 3.47 -1.06 -7.04
N ASP A 68 2.43 -1.67 -6.48
CA ASP A 68 1.08 -1.56 -7.04
C ASP A 68 0.28 -0.44 -6.37
N TYR A 69 -0.77 0.02 -7.07
CA TYR A 69 -1.59 1.12 -6.57
C TYR A 69 -2.35 0.77 -5.30
N ILE A 70 -2.68 -0.50 -5.05
CA ILE A 70 -3.41 -0.92 -3.85
C ILE A 70 -2.50 -0.84 -2.61
N GLU A 71 -1.23 -1.25 -2.73
CA GLU A 71 -0.23 -1.05 -1.68
C GLU A 71 -0.02 0.46 -1.42
N ALA A 72 0.04 1.24 -2.50
CA ALA A 72 0.20 2.69 -2.40
C ALA A 72 -0.97 3.36 -1.65
N GLU A 73 -2.22 2.90 -1.85
CA GLU A 73 -3.40 3.36 -1.09
C GLU A 73 -3.17 3.23 0.42
N GLY A 74 -2.61 2.10 0.87
CA GLY A 74 -2.30 1.84 2.28
C GLY A 74 -1.15 2.65 2.85
N SER A 75 -0.41 3.40 2.04
CA SER A 75 0.72 4.20 2.53
C SER A 75 0.32 5.54 3.17
N MET A 76 -0.84 6.07 2.81
CA MET A 76 -1.28 7.43 3.12
C MET A 76 -0.41 8.54 2.47
N LEU A 77 0.33 8.18 1.40
CA LEU A 77 1.15 9.08 0.58
C LEU A 77 0.60 9.22 -0.84
N PHE A 78 -0.51 8.51 -1.11
CA PHE A 78 -1.10 8.33 -2.43
C PHE A 78 -2.43 9.09 -2.53
N ASP A 79 -2.66 9.77 -3.66
CA ASP A 79 -3.95 10.39 -4.00
C ASP A 79 -4.81 9.36 -4.74
N CYS A 80 -5.76 8.77 -4.04
CA CYS A 80 -6.68 7.77 -4.58
C CYS A 80 -7.61 8.30 -5.67
N ASN A 81 -7.82 9.63 -5.74
CA ASN A 81 -8.62 10.26 -6.79
C ASN A 81 -7.83 10.40 -8.10
N LYS A 82 -6.53 10.65 -8.00
CA LYS A 82 -5.62 10.85 -9.15
C LYS A 82 -4.80 9.62 -9.50
N MET A 83 -4.84 8.59 -8.65
CA MET A 83 -4.07 7.37 -8.78
C MET A 83 -2.55 7.61 -8.93
N GLN A 84 -2.00 8.47 -8.07
CA GLN A 84 -0.58 8.84 -8.07
C GLN A 84 -0.09 9.24 -6.69
N TRP A 85 1.23 9.24 -6.47
CA TRP A 85 1.84 9.82 -5.28
C TRP A 85 1.47 11.28 -5.14
N ASP A 86 1.13 11.72 -3.93
CA ASP A 86 0.78 13.12 -3.65
C ASP A 86 1.96 13.88 -3.04
N GLU A 87 2.42 14.91 -3.73
CA GLU A 87 3.56 15.74 -3.32
C GLU A 87 3.38 16.38 -1.94
N LYS A 88 2.14 16.78 -1.59
CA LYS A 88 1.87 17.38 -0.29
C LYS A 88 1.93 16.37 0.84
N LEU A 89 1.35 15.18 0.63
CA LEU A 89 1.43 14.09 1.61
C LEU A 89 2.88 13.61 1.79
N CYS A 90 3.64 13.50 0.72
CA CYS A 90 5.08 13.22 0.76
C CYS A 90 5.84 14.31 1.55
N ALA A 91 5.55 15.58 1.30
CA ALA A 91 6.17 16.69 2.02
C ALA A 91 5.86 16.68 3.53
N LEU A 92 4.66 16.27 3.96
CA LEU A 92 4.35 16.07 5.38
C LEU A 92 5.27 15.03 6.02
N ALA A 93 5.58 13.94 5.32
CA ALA A 93 6.55 12.94 5.76
C ALA A 93 7.99 13.46 5.76
N GLY A 94 8.29 14.48 4.98
CA GLY A 94 9.64 15.01 4.77
C GLY A 94 10.41 14.29 3.66
N ILE A 95 9.69 13.67 2.73
CA ILE A 95 10.23 12.97 1.56
C ILE A 95 9.72 13.61 0.26
N THR A 96 10.25 13.16 -0.87
CA THR A 96 9.73 13.49 -2.20
C THR A 96 9.18 12.24 -2.88
N ALA A 97 8.26 12.41 -3.83
CA ALA A 97 7.66 11.30 -4.57
C ALA A 97 8.70 10.44 -5.33
N ASN A 98 9.84 11.02 -5.70
CA ASN A 98 10.94 10.31 -6.36
C ASN A 98 11.64 9.26 -5.46
N MET A 99 11.43 9.31 -4.16
CA MET A 99 11.93 8.31 -3.20
C MET A 99 11.01 7.09 -3.13
N LEU A 100 9.81 7.19 -3.69
CA LEU A 100 8.79 6.13 -3.71
C LEU A 100 8.85 5.36 -5.04
N PRO A 101 8.43 4.07 -5.04
CA PRO A 101 8.47 3.25 -6.25
C PRO A 101 7.47 3.72 -7.31
N PRO A 102 7.77 3.56 -8.60
CA PRO A 102 6.79 3.72 -9.67
C PRO A 102 5.57 2.82 -9.45
N ILE A 103 4.39 3.34 -9.76
CA ILE A 103 3.11 2.64 -9.60
C ILE A 103 2.80 1.80 -10.84
N VAL A 104 2.43 0.54 -10.62
CA VAL A 104 1.98 -0.39 -11.67
C VAL A 104 0.68 -1.08 -11.25
N LYS A 105 0.09 -1.89 -12.12
CA LYS A 105 -1.04 -2.75 -11.74
C LYS A 105 -0.55 -3.98 -10.98
N PRO A 106 -1.32 -4.48 -10.00
CA PRO A 106 -0.95 -5.70 -9.26
C PRO A 106 -0.79 -6.93 -10.15
N THR A 107 -1.45 -6.95 -11.32
CA THR A 107 -1.40 -8.06 -12.30
C THR A 107 -0.29 -7.93 -13.33
N ASP A 108 0.41 -6.81 -13.38
CA ASP A 108 1.48 -6.60 -14.37
C ASP A 108 2.65 -7.56 -14.13
N VAL A 109 3.14 -8.17 -15.19
CA VAL A 109 4.41 -8.91 -15.17
C VAL A 109 5.54 -7.88 -15.18
N ILE A 110 6.17 -7.68 -14.02
CA ILE A 110 7.15 -6.61 -13.80
C ILE A 110 8.58 -7.05 -14.10
N GLY A 111 8.82 -8.34 -14.25
CA GLY A 111 10.15 -8.87 -14.51
C GLY A 111 10.16 -10.40 -14.51
N LYS A 112 11.36 -10.95 -14.40
CA LYS A 112 11.60 -12.39 -14.33
C LYS A 112 12.59 -12.68 -13.22
N VAL A 113 12.53 -13.90 -12.68
CA VAL A 113 13.53 -14.39 -11.72
C VAL A 113 14.91 -14.31 -12.35
N THR A 114 15.81 -13.56 -11.71
CA THR A 114 17.19 -13.39 -12.15
C THR A 114 18.03 -14.65 -11.86
N THR A 115 19.19 -14.78 -12.52
CA THR A 115 20.16 -15.85 -12.24
C THR A 115 20.57 -15.85 -10.76
N ALA A 116 20.82 -14.67 -10.17
CA ALA A 116 21.19 -14.54 -8.77
C ALA A 116 20.09 -15.05 -7.83
N ALA A 117 18.84 -14.64 -8.09
CA ALA A 117 17.69 -15.10 -7.33
C ALA A 117 17.45 -16.61 -7.48
N ALA A 118 17.58 -17.15 -8.70
CA ALA A 118 17.47 -18.58 -8.97
C ALA A 118 18.47 -19.39 -8.14
N ASN A 119 19.73 -18.95 -8.12
CA ASN A 119 20.78 -19.61 -7.33
C ASN A 119 20.54 -19.54 -5.83
N ALA A 120 19.99 -18.43 -5.33
CA ALA A 120 19.73 -18.24 -3.90
C ALA A 120 18.48 -18.97 -3.40
N THR A 121 17.46 -19.14 -4.25
CA THR A 121 16.13 -19.61 -3.84
C THR A 121 15.75 -20.99 -4.38
N GLY A 122 16.43 -21.48 -5.42
CA GLY A 122 16.03 -22.68 -6.16
C GLY A 122 14.87 -22.46 -7.14
N LEU A 123 14.37 -21.24 -7.30
CA LEU A 123 13.38 -20.93 -8.32
C LEU A 123 13.99 -21.03 -9.71
N LYS A 124 13.17 -21.39 -10.70
CA LYS A 124 13.65 -21.46 -12.08
C LYS A 124 13.93 -20.06 -12.62
N GLU A 125 15.16 -19.83 -13.10
CA GLU A 125 15.53 -18.60 -13.80
C GLU A 125 14.57 -18.30 -14.97
N GLY A 126 14.26 -17.03 -15.17
CA GLY A 126 13.36 -16.58 -16.23
C GLY A 126 11.87 -16.75 -15.95
N THR A 127 11.48 -17.32 -14.79
CA THR A 127 10.08 -17.39 -14.37
C THR A 127 9.48 -15.98 -14.30
N PRO A 128 8.36 -15.68 -14.98
CA PRO A 128 7.69 -14.38 -14.88
C PRO A 128 7.24 -14.10 -13.45
N VAL A 129 7.41 -12.84 -13.02
CA VAL A 129 7.00 -12.37 -11.70
C VAL A 129 6.01 -11.22 -11.87
N ILE A 130 4.81 -11.37 -11.31
CA ILE A 130 3.81 -10.30 -11.27
C ILE A 130 4.09 -9.33 -10.12
N CYS A 131 3.54 -8.13 -10.17
CA CYS A 131 3.68 -7.15 -9.09
C CYS A 131 3.12 -7.70 -7.77
N GLY A 132 1.94 -8.29 -7.79
CA GLY A 132 1.24 -8.68 -6.58
C GLY A 132 0.65 -7.46 -5.86
N THR A 133 0.05 -7.68 -4.69
CA THR A 133 -0.56 -6.63 -3.87
C THR A 133 -0.55 -7.01 -2.39
N THR A 134 -1.23 -6.22 -1.56
CA THR A 134 -1.29 -6.40 -0.11
C THR A 134 -1.91 -7.76 0.27
N ASP A 135 -1.50 -8.31 1.41
CA ASP A 135 -2.01 -9.55 1.97
C ASP A 135 -3.54 -9.54 2.11
N THR A 136 -4.08 -8.46 2.63
CA THR A 136 -5.51 -8.30 2.90
C THR A 136 -6.36 -8.41 1.62
N VAL A 137 -5.93 -7.80 0.52
CA VAL A 137 -6.65 -7.87 -0.77
C VAL A 137 -6.49 -9.26 -1.39
N MET A 138 -5.32 -9.88 -1.24
CA MET A 138 -5.09 -11.24 -1.70
C MET A 138 -5.91 -12.27 -0.93
N GLU A 139 -6.13 -12.11 0.37
CA GLU A 139 -7.03 -12.94 1.17
C GLU A 139 -8.47 -12.87 0.64
N VAL A 140 -8.96 -11.66 0.35
CA VAL A 140 -10.31 -11.46 -0.23
C VAL A 140 -10.43 -12.12 -1.59
N PHE A 141 -9.45 -11.89 -2.48
CA PHE A 141 -9.42 -12.52 -3.79
C PHE A 141 -9.36 -14.06 -3.70
N ALA A 142 -8.50 -14.60 -2.86
CA ALA A 142 -8.32 -16.03 -2.66
C ALA A 142 -9.57 -16.71 -2.07
N SER A 143 -10.41 -15.98 -1.32
CA SER A 143 -11.70 -16.48 -0.83
C SER A 143 -12.76 -16.63 -1.92
N GLY A 144 -12.48 -16.19 -3.15
CA GLY A 144 -13.42 -16.19 -4.27
C GLY A 144 -14.40 -15.00 -4.26
N ALA A 145 -14.19 -14.00 -3.41
CA ALA A 145 -14.99 -12.79 -3.38
C ALA A 145 -14.53 -11.84 -4.50
N VAL A 146 -15.04 -12.05 -5.71
CA VAL A 146 -14.62 -11.36 -6.95
C VAL A 146 -15.78 -10.70 -7.69
N LYS A 147 -16.96 -10.64 -7.09
CA LYS A 147 -18.17 -10.05 -7.69
C LYS A 147 -18.82 -9.06 -6.75
N LYS A 148 -19.34 -7.96 -7.32
CA LYS A 148 -20.15 -6.97 -6.60
C LYS A 148 -21.23 -7.65 -5.74
N GLY A 149 -21.38 -7.20 -4.50
CA GLY A 149 -22.35 -7.67 -3.53
C GLY A 149 -21.88 -8.88 -2.70
N GLN A 150 -20.78 -9.51 -3.03
CA GLN A 150 -20.18 -10.54 -2.16
C GLN A 150 -19.62 -9.88 -0.90
N ILE A 151 -19.74 -10.60 0.21
CA ILE A 151 -19.29 -10.16 1.53
C ILE A 151 -18.23 -11.13 2.02
N THR A 152 -17.17 -10.58 2.62
CA THR A 152 -16.18 -11.37 3.35
C THR A 152 -16.25 -11.06 4.83
N LEU A 153 -16.14 -12.09 5.65
CA LEU A 153 -16.03 -12.00 7.10
C LEU A 153 -14.73 -12.66 7.53
N LYS A 154 -13.78 -11.85 8.01
CA LYS A 154 -12.53 -12.34 8.58
C LYS A 154 -12.69 -12.40 10.11
N LEU A 155 -12.46 -13.58 10.66
CA LEU A 155 -12.42 -13.82 12.11
C LEU A 155 -10.99 -14.22 12.49
N ALA A 156 -10.25 -13.26 13.00
CA ALA A 156 -8.87 -13.43 13.46
C ALA A 156 -8.70 -12.67 14.79
N THR A 157 -7.50 -12.24 15.14
CA THR A 157 -7.25 -11.36 16.31
C THR A 157 -8.09 -10.08 16.22
N ALA A 158 -8.33 -9.56 15.02
CA ALA A 158 -9.30 -8.52 14.73
C ALA A 158 -10.36 -9.08 13.78
N GLY A 159 -11.64 -8.74 14.01
CA GLY A 159 -12.73 -9.03 13.09
C GLY A 159 -12.76 -7.99 11.97
N ARG A 160 -13.08 -8.40 10.74
CA ARG A 160 -13.26 -7.49 9.62
C ARG A 160 -14.43 -7.94 8.75
N ILE A 161 -15.29 -7.01 8.38
CA ILE A 161 -16.37 -7.22 7.43
C ILE A 161 -16.13 -6.30 6.24
N CYS A 162 -16.08 -6.86 5.04
CA CYS A 162 -15.95 -6.10 3.80
C CYS A 162 -17.01 -6.53 2.81
N VAL A 163 -17.41 -5.61 1.95
CA VAL A 163 -18.32 -5.87 0.84
C VAL A 163 -17.66 -5.49 -0.48
N ILE A 164 -17.81 -6.31 -1.51
CA ILE A 164 -17.29 -6.02 -2.84
C ILE A 164 -18.24 -5.04 -3.54
N THR A 165 -17.71 -3.92 -3.99
CA THR A 165 -18.47 -2.82 -4.61
C THR A 165 -17.87 -2.44 -5.96
N ASP A 166 -18.63 -1.72 -6.78
CA ASP A 166 -18.18 -1.15 -8.07
C ASP A 166 -17.86 0.34 -7.99
N LYS A 167 -17.81 0.88 -6.78
CA LYS A 167 -17.38 2.26 -6.49
C LYS A 167 -16.81 2.35 -5.08
N THR A 168 -16.02 3.36 -4.83
CA THR A 168 -15.54 3.69 -3.48
C THR A 168 -16.67 4.21 -2.59
N TYR A 169 -16.54 3.99 -1.28
CA TYR A 169 -17.40 4.56 -0.25
C TYR A 169 -16.53 5.24 0.81
N PRO A 170 -15.97 6.43 0.51
CA PRO A 170 -15.15 7.14 1.47
C PRO A 170 -15.96 7.51 2.71
N ASP A 171 -15.70 6.83 3.81
CA ASP A 171 -16.29 7.08 5.12
C ASP A 171 -15.16 6.96 6.16
N ILE A 172 -15.13 7.85 7.14
CA ILE A 172 -14.08 7.92 8.17
C ILE A 172 -14.00 6.66 9.05
N ASN A 173 -15.06 5.86 9.06
CA ASN A 173 -15.15 4.61 9.81
C ASN A 173 -14.87 3.37 8.96
N LEU A 174 -14.64 3.55 7.66
CA LEU A 174 -14.34 2.46 6.74
C LEU A 174 -12.90 2.55 6.25
N ILE A 175 -12.28 1.40 6.06
CA ILE A 175 -11.05 1.27 5.29
C ILE A 175 -11.47 0.97 3.85
N ASN A 176 -11.00 1.77 2.91
CA ASN A 176 -11.29 1.64 1.50
C ASN A 176 -10.03 1.16 0.77
N TYR A 177 -10.18 0.10 -0.01
CA TYR A 177 -9.14 -0.37 -0.92
C TYR A 177 -9.74 -0.67 -2.29
N SER A 178 -8.94 -0.49 -3.31
CA SER A 178 -9.18 -1.10 -4.60
C SER A 178 -9.10 -2.63 -4.47
N HIS A 179 -9.89 -3.33 -5.27
CA HIS A 179 -9.85 -4.77 -5.33
C HIS A 179 -8.82 -5.25 -6.38
N PHE A 180 -8.33 -6.50 -6.25
CA PHE A 180 -7.43 -7.10 -7.23
C PHE A 180 -8.06 -7.21 -8.64
N VAL A 181 -9.38 -7.35 -8.71
CA VAL A 181 -10.13 -7.31 -9.98
C VAL A 181 -10.42 -5.85 -10.34
N ASP A 182 -9.98 -5.43 -11.52
CA ASP A 182 -10.16 -4.05 -12.02
C ASP A 182 -11.63 -3.59 -11.92
N GLY A 183 -11.83 -2.35 -11.48
CA GLY A 183 -13.15 -1.73 -11.35
C GLY A 183 -13.97 -2.17 -10.15
N LEU A 184 -13.41 -3.01 -9.30
CA LEU A 184 -14.00 -3.36 -8.01
C LEU A 184 -13.24 -2.72 -6.86
N TYR A 185 -13.96 -2.53 -5.76
CA TYR A 185 -13.45 -1.99 -4.49
C TYR A 185 -13.93 -2.86 -3.34
N TYR A 186 -13.30 -2.70 -2.18
CA TYR A 186 -13.73 -3.46 -1.04
C TYR A 186 -13.66 -2.65 0.27
N PRO A 187 -14.63 -1.75 0.45
CA PRO A 187 -14.79 -1.04 1.71
C PRO A 187 -15.15 -2.02 2.84
N GLY A 188 -14.64 -1.74 4.04
CA GLY A 188 -14.93 -2.56 5.22
C GLY A 188 -14.45 -1.94 6.52
N THR A 189 -14.73 -2.63 7.65
CA THR A 189 -14.38 -2.20 9.02
C THR A 189 -13.29 -3.07 9.59
#